data_5e2392954599b40ea909f50393621327
#
_entry.id   5e2392954599b40ea909f50393621327
#
_cell.length_a   1.000
_cell.length_b   1.000
_cell.length_c   1.000
_cell.angle_alpha   90.00
_cell.angle_beta   90.00
_cell.angle_gamma   90.00
#
_symmetry.space_group_name_H-M   'P 1'
#
loop_
_entity.id
_entity.type
_entity.pdbx_description
1 polymer ?
#
loop_
_entity_poly.entity_id
_entity_poly.type
_entity_poly.pdbx_seq_one_letter_code
_entity_poly.pdbx_strand_id
1 'polypeptide(L)'
;MYLSRAFCQAILLALDIIETRYDAGVVITTSGIEKFYSNGLDLEHASFTPGFFPDTLYALWRRLLTYPMPTIALLNGHAFAGALMLAMMHDYRMMNPHKGYVCLNEVELGAPLRPPMTSIFRQKVSAQTYRKLVLQAARYKALEAFKEGIVDWLGGLDEALAYVDELKLVQKAGKGMNGKQVYGDLKREMWRETVDYLENFGAEDGRDFMIQTRRNREREVAEGKVKVWEARAKL
;
A
#
# COMPACT_ATOMS: atom_id res chain seq x y z
N MET A 1 5.17 -10.68 11.62
CA MET A 1 6.17 -9.69 11.14
C MET A 1 5.43 -8.40 10.84
N TYR A 2 5.84 -7.31 11.47
CA TYR A 2 5.24 -5.98 11.32
C TYR A 2 6.22 -5.01 10.65
N LEU A 3 5.69 -4.00 9.99
CA LEU A 3 6.47 -2.91 9.42
C LEU A 3 6.86 -1.94 10.53
N SER A 4 8.02 -2.17 11.15
CA SER A 4 8.66 -1.25 12.10
C SER A 4 9.65 -0.33 11.37
N ARG A 5 10.14 0.73 12.05
CA ARG A 5 11.17 1.61 11.50
C ARG A 5 12.43 0.84 11.06
N ALA A 6 12.96 0.01 11.92
CA ALA A 6 14.18 -0.76 11.63
C ALA A 6 13.98 -1.68 10.41
N PHE A 7 12.83 -2.33 10.31
CA PHE A 7 12.51 -3.20 9.18
C PHE A 7 12.39 -2.42 7.86
N CYS A 8 11.66 -1.30 7.87
CA CYS A 8 11.54 -0.44 6.67
C CYS A 8 12.89 0.11 6.22
N GLN A 9 13.74 0.54 7.16
CA GLN A 9 15.10 1.02 6.85
C GLN A 9 15.99 -0.09 6.28
N ALA A 10 15.86 -1.32 6.77
CA ALA A 10 16.57 -2.46 6.21
C ALA A 10 16.17 -2.75 4.76
N ILE A 11 14.87 -2.64 4.43
CA ILE A 11 14.41 -2.79 3.04
C ILE A 11 14.92 -1.63 2.17
N LEU A 12 14.88 -0.38 2.65
CA LEU A 12 15.42 0.76 1.92
C LEU A 12 16.89 0.56 1.59
N LEU A 13 17.70 0.15 2.58
CA LEU A 13 19.11 -0.14 2.38
C LEU A 13 19.32 -1.29 1.38
N ALA A 14 18.51 -2.36 1.46
CA ALA A 14 18.57 -3.46 0.51
C ALA A 14 18.30 -3.00 -0.93
N LEU A 15 17.28 -2.14 -1.13
CA LEU A 15 16.96 -1.55 -2.43
C LEU A 15 18.12 -0.68 -2.96
N ASP A 16 18.78 0.11 -2.09
CA ASP A 16 19.92 0.92 -2.47
C ASP A 16 21.15 0.05 -2.85
N ILE A 17 21.40 -1.04 -2.11
CA ILE A 17 22.45 -2.00 -2.43
C ILE A 17 22.17 -2.67 -3.79
N ILE A 18 20.95 -3.11 -4.02
CA ILE A 18 20.56 -3.75 -5.29
C ILE A 18 20.78 -2.79 -6.46
N GLU A 19 20.29 -1.56 -6.35
CA GLU A 19 20.42 -0.58 -7.43
C GLU A 19 21.87 -0.19 -7.73
N THR A 20 22.74 -0.13 -6.69
CA THR A 20 24.10 0.40 -6.83
C THR A 20 25.17 -0.66 -7.03
N ARG A 21 24.88 -1.95 -6.79
CA ARG A 21 25.87 -3.03 -6.78
C ARG A 21 25.55 -4.17 -7.75
N TYR A 22 24.33 -4.23 -8.27
CA TYR A 22 23.90 -5.30 -9.16
C TYR A 22 23.45 -4.73 -10.50
N ASP A 23 23.55 -5.55 -11.53
CA ASP A 23 23.00 -5.24 -12.85
C ASP A 23 21.48 -5.11 -12.78
N ALA A 24 20.91 -4.42 -13.76
CA ALA A 24 19.47 -4.26 -13.85
C ALA A 24 18.76 -5.62 -13.95
N GLY A 25 17.76 -5.81 -13.10
CA GLY A 25 17.02 -7.06 -12.96
C GLY A 25 15.59 -6.83 -12.50
N VAL A 26 15.06 -7.77 -11.73
CA VAL A 26 13.73 -7.70 -11.11
C VAL A 26 13.86 -7.92 -9.61
N VAL A 27 13.22 -7.08 -8.81
CA VAL A 27 13.19 -7.25 -7.36
C VAL A 27 11.93 -7.98 -6.95
N ILE A 28 12.08 -9.13 -6.31
CA ILE A 28 10.96 -9.91 -5.76
C ILE A 28 11.03 -9.83 -4.23
N THR A 29 9.99 -9.30 -3.60
CA THR A 29 9.85 -9.31 -2.14
C THR A 29 8.94 -10.44 -1.70
N THR A 30 9.35 -11.20 -0.70
CA THR A 30 8.57 -12.28 -0.10
C THR A 30 8.90 -12.39 1.39
N SER A 31 8.25 -13.29 2.11
CA SER A 31 8.52 -13.51 3.53
C SER A 31 9.08 -14.91 3.80
N GLY A 32 10.05 -15.00 4.71
CA GLY A 32 10.49 -16.28 5.28
C GLY A 32 9.50 -16.87 6.28
N ILE A 33 8.41 -16.18 6.60
CA ILE A 33 7.35 -16.67 7.50
C ILE A 33 6.25 -17.28 6.62
N GLU A 34 6.06 -18.59 6.75
CA GLU A 34 5.16 -19.34 5.87
C GLU A 34 3.70 -18.83 5.88
N LYS A 35 3.20 -18.43 7.06
CA LYS A 35 1.82 -17.99 7.26
C LYS A 35 1.55 -16.58 6.77
N PHE A 36 2.56 -15.71 6.77
CA PHE A 36 2.38 -14.28 6.52
C PHE A 36 3.40 -13.73 5.53
N TYR A 37 2.93 -12.97 4.57
CA TYR A 37 3.76 -11.98 3.89
C TYR A 37 4.10 -10.86 4.88
N SER A 38 3.08 -10.25 5.48
CA SER A 38 3.20 -9.35 6.63
C SER A 38 1.82 -9.10 7.27
N ASN A 39 1.82 -8.75 8.56
CA ASN A 39 0.61 -8.33 9.30
C ASN A 39 0.34 -6.81 9.24
N GLY A 40 1.09 -6.07 8.42
CA GLY A 40 0.96 -4.63 8.32
C GLY A 40 1.79 -3.87 9.34
N LEU A 41 1.27 -2.72 9.78
CA LEU A 41 1.97 -1.83 10.70
C LEU A 41 1.99 -2.40 12.13
N ASP A 42 3.09 -2.16 12.82
CA ASP A 42 3.11 -2.13 14.28
C ASP A 42 2.43 -0.83 14.71
N LEU A 43 1.15 -0.90 15.10
CA LEU A 43 0.34 0.30 15.36
C LEU A 43 0.85 1.09 16.56
N GLU A 44 1.31 0.41 17.61
CA GLU A 44 1.89 1.06 18.77
C GLU A 44 3.18 1.79 18.37
N HIS A 45 4.10 1.08 17.72
CA HIS A 45 5.33 1.67 17.19
C HIS A 45 5.05 2.84 16.24
N ALA A 46 4.12 2.69 15.31
CA ALA A 46 3.77 3.72 14.34
C ALA A 46 3.20 5.00 14.99
N SER A 47 2.43 4.84 16.10
CA SER A 47 1.82 5.95 16.81
C SER A 47 2.80 6.72 17.68
N PHE A 48 3.77 6.03 18.28
CA PHE A 48 4.70 6.65 19.25
C PHE A 48 6.09 6.94 18.67
N THR A 49 6.38 6.57 17.42
CA THR A 49 7.67 6.85 16.81
C THR A 49 7.60 8.13 15.95
N PRO A 50 8.21 9.24 16.39
CA PRO A 50 8.20 10.49 15.62
C PRO A 50 8.78 10.29 14.21
N GLY A 51 8.12 10.85 13.20
CA GLY A 51 8.56 10.74 11.81
C GLY A 51 8.44 9.34 11.19
N PHE A 52 7.77 8.37 11.85
CA PHE A 52 7.63 7.02 11.30
C PHE A 52 6.94 7.01 9.93
N PHE A 53 5.81 7.72 9.82
CA PHE A 53 5.09 7.77 8.55
C PHE A 53 5.90 8.49 7.46
N PRO A 54 6.27 9.79 7.61
CA PRO A 54 6.94 10.53 6.55
C PRO A 54 8.33 10.00 6.20
N ASP A 55 9.18 9.82 7.22
CA ASP A 55 10.61 9.62 7.02
C ASP A 55 10.97 8.14 6.81
N THR A 56 10.02 7.24 7.07
CA THR A 56 10.28 5.80 7.02
C THR A 56 9.30 5.08 6.11
N LEU A 57 8.01 5.05 6.47
CA LEU A 57 7.01 4.26 5.74
C LEU A 57 6.74 4.82 4.35
N TYR A 58 6.46 6.13 4.25
CA TYR A 58 6.18 6.77 2.97
C TYR A 58 7.43 6.86 2.09
N ALA A 59 8.60 7.01 2.70
CA ALA A 59 9.87 6.92 1.99
C ALA A 59 10.06 5.52 1.35
N LEU A 60 9.78 4.44 2.09
CA LEU A 60 9.83 3.08 1.56
C LEU A 60 8.79 2.87 0.44
N TRP A 61 7.55 3.31 0.65
CA TRP A 61 6.49 3.16 -0.34
C TRP A 61 6.79 3.93 -1.63
N ARG A 62 7.24 5.17 -1.52
CA ARG A 62 7.70 5.96 -2.67
C ARG A 62 8.85 5.26 -3.38
N ARG A 63 9.84 4.76 -2.63
CA ARG A 63 11.01 4.06 -3.17
C ARG A 63 10.62 2.85 -4.03
N LEU A 64 9.70 2.02 -3.55
CA LEU A 64 9.18 0.87 -4.29
C LEU A 64 8.38 1.30 -5.52
N LEU A 65 7.48 2.26 -5.34
CA LEU A 65 6.58 2.73 -6.39
C LEU A 65 7.32 3.37 -7.57
N THR A 66 8.50 3.97 -7.33
CA THR A 66 9.32 4.63 -8.34
C THR A 66 10.65 3.92 -8.58
N TYR A 67 10.81 2.68 -8.10
CA TYR A 67 12.06 1.94 -8.21
C TYR A 67 12.43 1.70 -9.69
N PRO A 68 13.71 1.87 -10.08
CA PRO A 68 14.12 1.87 -11.49
C PRO A 68 14.05 0.49 -12.16
N MET A 69 13.86 -0.56 -11.38
CA MET A 69 13.67 -1.92 -11.88
C MET A 69 12.25 -2.41 -11.61
N PRO A 70 11.73 -3.39 -12.36
CA PRO A 70 10.48 -4.04 -12.03
C PRO A 70 10.48 -4.64 -10.63
N THR A 71 9.34 -4.53 -9.94
CA THR A 71 9.17 -5.04 -8.58
C THR A 71 7.96 -5.97 -8.49
N ILE A 72 8.10 -7.09 -7.81
CA ILE A 72 7.05 -8.08 -7.59
C ILE A 72 6.87 -8.33 -6.09
N ALA A 73 5.66 -8.17 -5.58
CA ALA A 73 5.29 -8.65 -4.25
C ALA A 73 4.79 -10.10 -4.37
N LEU A 74 5.57 -11.06 -3.90
CA LEU A 74 5.19 -12.47 -3.85
C LEU A 74 4.57 -12.77 -2.48
N LEU A 75 3.23 -12.78 -2.45
CA LEU A 75 2.42 -12.98 -1.26
C LEU A 75 2.34 -14.48 -0.94
N ASN A 76 3.29 -14.96 -0.15
CA ASN A 76 3.39 -16.37 0.27
C ASN A 76 2.38 -16.75 1.36
N GLY A 77 1.68 -15.79 1.95
CA GLY A 77 0.71 -15.94 3.02
C GLY A 77 -0.15 -14.69 3.18
N HIS A 78 -0.67 -14.46 4.39
CA HIS A 78 -1.53 -13.31 4.68
C HIS A 78 -0.81 -11.97 4.44
N ALA A 79 -1.54 -11.03 3.83
CA ALA A 79 -1.13 -9.63 3.70
C ALA A 79 -2.29 -8.71 4.13
N PHE A 80 -2.23 -8.19 5.36
CA PHE A 80 -3.31 -7.42 5.98
C PHE A 80 -2.93 -5.95 6.13
N ALA A 81 -3.91 -5.05 5.98
CA ALA A 81 -3.75 -3.63 6.25
C ALA A 81 -2.51 -3.04 5.54
N GLY A 82 -1.59 -2.42 6.29
CA GLY A 82 -0.34 -1.87 5.76
C GLY A 82 0.52 -2.84 4.95
N ALA A 83 0.35 -4.16 5.13
CA ALA A 83 1.04 -5.16 4.31
C ALA A 83 0.48 -5.23 2.89
N LEU A 84 -0.84 -5.15 2.74
CA LEU A 84 -1.46 -5.05 1.42
C LEU A 84 -1.13 -3.70 0.77
N MET A 85 -1.09 -2.62 1.55
CA MET A 85 -0.65 -1.31 1.05
C MET A 85 0.79 -1.38 0.52
N LEU A 86 1.72 -2.00 1.25
CA LEU A 86 3.09 -2.23 0.80
C LEU A 86 3.13 -3.05 -0.50
N ALA A 87 2.35 -4.13 -0.58
CA ALA A 87 2.27 -4.94 -1.79
C ALA A 87 1.77 -4.14 -3.00
N MET A 88 0.81 -3.24 -2.80
CA MET A 88 0.30 -2.36 -3.86
C MET A 88 1.35 -1.34 -4.36
N MET A 89 2.42 -1.06 -3.62
CA MET A 89 3.51 -0.20 -4.08
C MET A 89 4.47 -0.91 -5.06
N HIS A 90 4.34 -2.23 -5.23
CA HIS A 90 5.08 -2.97 -6.26
C HIS A 90 4.37 -2.88 -7.61
N ASP A 91 5.11 -3.12 -8.70
CA ASP A 91 4.52 -3.13 -10.03
C ASP A 91 3.53 -4.28 -10.18
N TYR A 92 3.93 -5.45 -9.74
CA TYR A 92 3.15 -6.69 -9.81
C TYR A 92 2.97 -7.32 -8.43
N ARG A 93 1.87 -8.05 -8.26
CA ARG A 93 1.55 -8.83 -7.07
C ARG A 93 1.23 -10.24 -7.51
N MET A 94 1.89 -11.21 -6.92
CA MET A 94 1.61 -12.62 -7.12
C MET A 94 1.22 -13.24 -5.78
N MET A 95 0.22 -14.10 -5.75
CA MET A 95 -0.27 -14.70 -4.51
C MET A 95 -0.27 -16.22 -4.59
N ASN A 96 0.18 -16.85 -3.49
CA ASN A 96 0.09 -18.30 -3.33
C ASN A 96 -1.37 -18.76 -3.42
N PRO A 97 -1.73 -19.68 -4.32
CA PRO A 97 -3.12 -20.08 -4.57
C PRO A 97 -3.75 -20.83 -3.40
N HIS A 98 -2.95 -21.37 -2.49
CA HIS A 98 -3.41 -22.27 -1.42
C HIS A 98 -3.34 -21.64 -0.03
N LYS A 99 -2.68 -20.48 0.12
CA LYS A 99 -2.37 -19.91 1.43
C LYS A 99 -2.68 -18.42 1.49
N GLY A 100 -3.24 -18.00 2.63
CA GLY A 100 -3.39 -16.60 2.97
C GLY A 100 -4.67 -15.93 2.48
N TYR A 101 -4.83 -14.73 2.95
CA TYR A 101 -5.87 -13.77 2.55
C TYR A 101 -5.23 -12.39 2.41
N VAL A 102 -5.82 -11.56 1.58
CA VAL A 102 -5.51 -10.14 1.50
C VAL A 102 -6.73 -9.32 1.91
N CYS A 103 -6.55 -8.26 2.67
CA CYS A 103 -7.63 -7.33 3.06
C CYS A 103 -7.09 -5.98 3.54
N LEU A 104 -7.98 -4.98 3.54
CA LEU A 104 -7.85 -3.74 4.30
C LEU A 104 -8.86 -3.81 5.45
N ASN A 105 -8.41 -4.06 6.66
CA ASN A 105 -9.28 -4.24 7.82
C ASN A 105 -9.30 -3.01 8.76
N GLU A 106 -8.94 -1.85 8.27
CA GLU A 106 -8.86 -0.60 9.02
C GLU A 106 -10.22 -0.16 9.59
N VAL A 107 -11.32 -0.43 8.88
CA VAL A 107 -12.68 -0.15 9.38
C VAL A 107 -13.02 -1.00 10.62
N GLU A 108 -12.53 -2.24 10.69
CA GLU A 108 -12.68 -3.11 11.88
C GLU A 108 -11.78 -2.64 13.04
N LEU A 109 -10.63 -2.05 12.72
CA LEU A 109 -9.67 -1.52 13.70
C LEU A 109 -10.03 -0.11 14.19
N GLY A 110 -11.00 0.57 13.56
CA GLY A 110 -11.29 1.98 13.84
C GLY A 110 -10.17 2.93 13.41
N ALA A 111 -9.28 2.50 12.52
CA ALA A 111 -8.14 3.27 12.05
C ALA A 111 -8.48 4.02 10.74
N PRO A 112 -8.37 5.36 10.70
CA PRO A 112 -8.65 6.11 9.48
C PRO A 112 -7.55 5.87 8.43
N LEU A 113 -7.96 5.79 7.16
CA LEU A 113 -7.04 5.71 6.03
C LEU A 113 -6.71 7.11 5.52
N ARG A 114 -5.45 7.34 5.22
CA ARG A 114 -4.92 8.61 4.67
C ARG A 114 -4.69 8.50 3.16
N PRO A 115 -4.64 9.63 2.42
CA PRO A 115 -4.40 9.62 0.98
C PRO A 115 -3.16 8.81 0.53
N PRO A 116 -1.98 8.91 1.18
CA PRO A 116 -0.82 8.07 0.83
C PRO A 116 -1.08 6.57 0.94
N MET A 117 -2.02 6.15 1.80
CA MET A 117 -2.36 4.74 2.04
C MET A 117 -3.32 4.17 1.00
N THR A 118 -4.15 5.01 0.40
CA THR A 118 -5.31 4.56 -0.37
C THR A 118 -5.31 4.97 -1.84
N SER A 119 -4.61 6.04 -2.22
CA SER A 119 -4.59 6.53 -3.59
C SER A 119 -4.19 5.45 -4.61
N ILE A 120 -3.19 4.63 -4.28
CA ILE A 120 -2.73 3.55 -5.15
C ILE A 120 -3.82 2.52 -5.45
N PHE A 121 -4.73 2.26 -4.50
CA PHE A 121 -5.84 1.33 -4.72
C PHE A 121 -6.82 1.89 -5.75
N ARG A 122 -7.14 3.20 -5.70
CA ARG A 122 -7.99 3.83 -6.71
C ARG A 122 -7.43 3.73 -8.11
N GLN A 123 -6.10 3.65 -8.25
CA GLN A 123 -5.42 3.57 -9.54
C GLN A 123 -5.25 2.13 -10.03
N LYS A 124 -5.22 1.14 -9.13
CA LYS A 124 -4.89 -0.26 -9.47
C LYS A 124 -6.07 -1.22 -9.48
N VAL A 125 -7.15 -0.92 -8.75
CA VAL A 125 -8.32 -1.80 -8.71
C VAL A 125 -9.60 -1.06 -9.11
N SER A 126 -10.67 -1.79 -9.41
CA SER A 126 -11.96 -1.20 -9.72
C SER A 126 -12.53 -0.43 -8.52
N ALA A 127 -13.35 0.59 -8.79
CA ALA A 127 -14.04 1.33 -7.72
C ALA A 127 -14.90 0.42 -6.84
N GLN A 128 -15.47 -0.65 -7.41
CA GLN A 128 -16.24 -1.64 -6.67
C GLN A 128 -15.35 -2.46 -5.73
N THR A 129 -14.22 -2.95 -6.20
CA THR A 129 -13.23 -3.69 -5.40
C THR A 129 -12.68 -2.81 -4.29
N TYR A 130 -12.33 -1.56 -4.61
CA TYR A 130 -11.85 -0.59 -3.63
C TYR A 130 -12.87 -0.34 -2.52
N ARG A 131 -14.16 -0.14 -2.87
CA ARG A 131 -15.24 0.02 -1.88
C ARG A 131 -15.37 -1.20 -0.97
N LYS A 132 -15.31 -2.43 -1.51
CA LYS A 132 -15.37 -3.67 -0.73
C LYS A 132 -14.19 -3.78 0.23
N LEU A 133 -12.98 -3.48 -0.24
CA LEU A 133 -11.77 -3.48 0.60
C LEU A 133 -11.90 -2.50 1.77
N VAL A 134 -12.25 -1.24 1.50
CA VAL A 134 -12.21 -0.16 2.51
C VAL A 134 -13.41 -0.18 3.45
N LEU A 135 -14.64 -0.34 2.93
CA LEU A 135 -15.85 -0.19 3.73
C LEU A 135 -16.41 -1.50 4.29
N GLN A 136 -15.97 -2.65 3.75
CA GLN A 136 -16.46 -3.97 4.18
C GLN A 136 -15.35 -4.83 4.78
N ALA A 137 -14.10 -4.37 4.79
CA ALA A 137 -12.93 -5.17 5.18
C ALA A 137 -12.92 -6.56 4.51
N ALA A 138 -13.35 -6.63 3.24
CA ALA A 138 -13.49 -7.87 2.52
C ALA A 138 -12.15 -8.62 2.45
N ARG A 139 -12.19 -9.91 2.81
CA ARG A 139 -11.02 -10.80 2.82
C ARG A 139 -11.06 -11.67 1.58
N TYR A 140 -10.03 -11.55 0.75
CA TYR A 140 -9.94 -12.25 -0.52
C TYR A 140 -8.91 -13.38 -0.44
N LYS A 141 -9.31 -14.59 -0.83
CA LYS A 141 -8.39 -15.68 -1.19
C LYS A 141 -7.76 -15.38 -2.55
N ALA A 142 -6.71 -16.12 -2.87
CA ALA A 142 -5.91 -15.87 -4.07
C ALA A 142 -6.73 -15.78 -5.37
N LEU A 143 -7.62 -16.75 -5.63
CA LEU A 143 -8.44 -16.73 -6.85
C LEU A 143 -9.43 -15.56 -6.90
N GLU A 144 -9.98 -15.19 -5.76
CA GLU A 144 -10.87 -14.03 -5.64
C GLU A 144 -10.09 -12.72 -5.83
N ALA A 145 -8.92 -12.61 -5.19
CA ALA A 145 -8.03 -11.46 -5.33
C ALA A 145 -7.57 -11.26 -6.78
N PHE A 146 -7.31 -12.35 -7.51
CA PHE A 146 -6.99 -12.32 -8.93
C PHE A 146 -8.18 -11.83 -9.77
N LYS A 147 -9.38 -12.36 -9.55
CA LYS A 147 -10.60 -11.94 -10.26
C LYS A 147 -10.97 -10.47 -10.01
N GLU A 148 -10.71 -9.97 -8.82
CA GLU A 148 -10.97 -8.58 -8.43
C GLU A 148 -9.81 -7.62 -8.83
N GLY A 149 -8.74 -8.13 -9.46
CA GLY A 149 -7.58 -7.34 -9.89
C GLY A 149 -6.68 -6.83 -8.75
N ILE A 150 -6.80 -7.42 -7.56
CA ILE A 150 -5.95 -7.09 -6.41
C ILE A 150 -4.55 -7.68 -6.61
N VAL A 151 -4.46 -8.88 -7.19
CA VAL A 151 -3.22 -9.51 -7.58
C VAL A 151 -3.21 -9.79 -9.08
N ASP A 152 -2.02 -9.82 -9.68
CA ASP A 152 -1.83 -9.92 -11.12
C ASP A 152 -1.65 -11.38 -11.58
N TRP A 153 -1.20 -12.26 -10.68
CA TRP A 153 -0.94 -13.67 -10.99
C TRP A 153 -1.05 -14.56 -9.75
N LEU A 154 -1.15 -15.88 -9.98
CA LEU A 154 -1.21 -16.88 -8.91
C LEU A 154 0.00 -17.81 -9.03
N GLY A 155 0.69 -18.04 -7.89
CA GLY A 155 1.83 -18.95 -7.86
C GLY A 155 2.77 -18.71 -6.70
N GLY A 156 3.87 -19.46 -6.71
CA GLY A 156 5.03 -19.32 -5.84
C GLY A 156 6.21 -18.66 -6.56
N LEU A 157 7.42 -18.97 -6.10
CA LEU A 157 8.63 -18.37 -6.66
C LEU A 157 8.90 -18.83 -8.10
N ASP A 158 8.67 -20.10 -8.41
CA ASP A 158 8.91 -20.63 -9.74
C ASP A 158 7.99 -19.99 -10.78
N GLU A 159 6.71 -19.82 -10.45
CA GLU A 159 5.76 -19.11 -11.30
C GLU A 159 6.09 -17.61 -11.41
N ALA A 160 6.64 -17.00 -10.36
CA ALA A 160 7.10 -15.61 -10.42
C ALA A 160 8.29 -15.46 -11.37
N LEU A 161 9.22 -16.38 -11.36
CA LEU A 161 10.36 -16.39 -12.29
C LEU A 161 9.89 -16.63 -13.74
N ALA A 162 8.98 -17.57 -13.96
CA ALA A 162 8.36 -17.79 -15.27
C ALA A 162 7.63 -16.54 -15.79
N TYR A 163 6.89 -15.84 -14.91
CA TYR A 163 6.22 -14.58 -15.24
C TYR A 163 7.22 -13.48 -15.64
N VAL A 164 8.36 -13.40 -14.93
CA VAL A 164 9.45 -12.46 -15.27
C VAL A 164 9.98 -12.71 -16.67
N ASP A 165 10.19 -13.98 -17.02
CA ASP A 165 10.70 -14.39 -18.34
C ASP A 165 9.68 -14.16 -19.45
N GLU A 166 8.41 -14.53 -19.23
CA GLU A 166 7.31 -14.34 -20.18
C GLU A 166 7.14 -12.87 -20.56
N LEU A 167 7.15 -11.99 -19.56
CA LEU A 167 7.02 -10.56 -19.77
C LEU A 167 8.34 -9.88 -20.15
N LYS A 168 9.45 -10.61 -20.18
CA LYS A 168 10.80 -10.08 -20.46
C LYS A 168 11.15 -8.88 -19.56
N LEU A 169 10.84 -8.99 -18.27
CA LEU A 169 10.98 -7.85 -17.34
C LEU A 169 12.44 -7.44 -17.12
N VAL A 170 13.37 -8.39 -17.11
CA VAL A 170 14.81 -8.11 -17.01
C VAL A 170 15.28 -7.24 -18.17
N GLN A 171 14.83 -7.55 -19.41
CA GLN A 171 15.21 -6.78 -20.59
C GLN A 171 14.59 -5.37 -20.61
N LYS A 172 13.51 -5.14 -19.87
CA LYS A 172 12.88 -3.83 -19.73
C LYS A 172 13.54 -2.98 -18.63
N ALA A 173 14.16 -3.65 -17.65
CA ALA A 173 14.92 -2.99 -16.62
C ALA A 173 16.19 -2.34 -17.20
N GLY A 174 16.62 -1.24 -16.63
CA GLY A 174 17.90 -0.61 -17.00
C GLY A 174 17.98 -0.01 -18.41
N LYS A 175 16.93 -0.09 -19.21
CA LYS A 175 16.90 0.59 -20.52
C LYS A 175 16.71 2.08 -20.35
N GLY A 176 17.56 2.87 -20.99
CA GLY A 176 17.44 4.33 -21.00
C GLY A 176 18.42 4.97 -21.99
N MET A 177 18.01 6.08 -22.56
CA MET A 177 18.90 6.93 -23.35
C MET A 177 19.80 7.73 -22.38
N ASN A 178 21.10 7.74 -22.63
CA ASN A 178 22.09 8.49 -21.83
C ASN A 178 22.15 8.07 -20.34
N GLY A 179 21.99 6.78 -20.03
CA GLY A 179 22.06 6.26 -18.66
C GLY A 179 20.87 6.62 -17.77
N LYS A 180 19.78 7.16 -18.32
CA LYS A 180 18.55 7.43 -17.57
C LYS A 180 17.75 6.15 -17.38
N GLN A 181 17.24 5.96 -16.18
CA GLN A 181 16.42 4.82 -15.79
C GLN A 181 14.95 5.06 -16.17
N VAL A 182 14.65 4.93 -17.47
CA VAL A 182 13.32 5.20 -18.04
C VAL A 182 12.20 4.44 -17.31
N TYR A 183 12.47 3.23 -16.82
CA TYR A 183 11.45 2.42 -16.14
C TYR A 183 10.91 3.13 -14.88
N GLY A 184 11.80 3.66 -14.03
CA GLY A 184 11.40 4.42 -12.85
C GLY A 184 10.68 5.74 -13.18
N ASP A 185 11.11 6.43 -14.23
CA ASP A 185 10.46 7.68 -14.68
C ASP A 185 9.03 7.41 -15.19
N LEU A 186 8.83 6.33 -15.94
CA LEU A 186 7.49 5.89 -16.38
C LEU A 186 6.59 5.52 -15.20
N LYS A 187 7.12 4.85 -14.20
CA LYS A 187 6.38 4.54 -12.96
C LYS A 187 5.99 5.79 -12.21
N ARG A 188 6.91 6.75 -12.07
CA ARG A 188 6.64 8.04 -11.41
C ARG A 188 5.50 8.79 -12.10
N GLU A 189 5.49 8.79 -13.43
CA GLU A 189 4.42 9.42 -14.20
C GLU A 189 3.09 8.65 -14.06
N MET A 190 3.13 7.33 -14.20
CA MET A 190 1.95 6.47 -14.13
C MET A 190 1.24 6.57 -12.77
N TRP A 191 2.02 6.73 -11.67
CA TRP A 191 1.52 6.77 -10.30
C TRP A 191 1.63 8.18 -9.68
N ARG A 192 1.64 9.23 -10.51
CA ARG A 192 1.88 10.63 -10.09
C ARG A 192 1.05 11.04 -8.88
N GLU A 193 -0.25 10.75 -8.86
CA GLU A 193 -1.15 11.11 -7.74
C GLU A 193 -0.66 10.50 -6.40
N THR A 194 -0.32 9.22 -6.39
CA THR A 194 0.16 8.56 -5.18
C THR A 194 1.54 9.07 -4.77
N VAL A 195 2.42 9.32 -5.75
CA VAL A 195 3.75 9.90 -5.49
C VAL A 195 3.60 11.28 -4.84
N ASP A 196 2.71 12.13 -5.36
CA ASP A 196 2.46 13.46 -4.80
C ASP A 196 1.97 13.39 -3.35
N TYR A 197 1.07 12.48 -3.01
CA TYR A 197 0.64 12.28 -1.62
C TYR A 197 1.76 11.76 -0.71
N LEU A 198 2.65 10.91 -1.22
CA LEU A 198 3.78 10.39 -0.45
C LEU A 198 4.87 11.45 -0.20
N GLU A 199 5.00 12.43 -1.11
CA GLU A 199 5.99 13.51 -1.02
C GLU A 199 5.44 14.73 -0.24
N ASN A 200 4.13 15.02 -0.34
CA ASN A 200 3.48 16.22 0.22
C ASN A 200 2.52 15.90 1.38
N PHE A 201 2.80 14.86 2.15
CA PHE A 201 1.95 14.39 3.27
C PHE A 201 1.63 15.47 4.31
N GLY A 202 2.51 16.45 4.54
CA GLY A 202 2.30 17.53 5.51
C GLY A 202 1.12 18.44 5.15
N ALA A 203 0.85 18.66 3.88
CA ALA A 203 -0.33 19.41 3.43
C ALA A 203 -1.63 18.64 3.74
N GLU A 204 -1.60 17.31 3.62
CA GLU A 204 -2.73 16.43 3.93
C GLU A 204 -3.00 16.34 5.44
N ASP A 205 -1.98 16.35 6.29
CA ASP A 205 -2.15 16.37 7.75
C ASP A 205 -2.88 17.64 8.20
N GLY A 206 -2.56 18.80 7.64
CA GLY A 206 -3.26 20.07 7.90
C GLY A 206 -4.72 20.02 7.44
N ARG A 207 -4.99 19.44 6.28
CA ARG A 207 -6.34 19.24 5.75
C ARG A 207 -7.16 18.29 6.61
N ASP A 208 -6.59 17.17 7.05
CA ASP A 208 -7.25 16.21 7.92
C ASP A 208 -7.65 16.85 9.26
N PHE A 209 -6.79 17.66 9.84
CA PHE A 209 -7.11 18.44 11.05
C PHE A 209 -8.30 19.39 10.84
N MET A 210 -8.33 20.12 9.72
CA MET A 210 -9.45 21.00 9.39
C MET A 210 -10.77 20.23 9.19
N ILE A 211 -10.72 19.09 8.49
CA ILE A 211 -11.87 18.23 8.28
C ILE A 211 -12.41 17.71 9.62
N GLN A 212 -11.55 17.26 10.52
CA GLN A 212 -11.95 16.76 11.83
C GLN A 212 -12.57 17.84 12.70
N THR A 213 -11.98 19.03 12.73
CA THR A 213 -12.52 20.19 13.43
C THR A 213 -13.92 20.57 12.92
N ARG A 214 -14.10 20.61 11.61
CA ARG A 214 -15.40 20.88 10.99
C ARG A 214 -16.43 19.81 11.36
N ARG A 215 -16.09 18.52 11.30
CA ARG A 215 -16.98 17.41 11.69
C ARG A 215 -17.43 17.51 13.15
N ASN A 216 -16.52 17.83 14.06
CA ASN A 216 -16.86 18.01 15.48
C ASN A 216 -17.89 19.13 15.66
N ARG A 217 -17.69 20.27 14.99
CA ARG A 217 -18.63 21.39 15.03
C ARG A 217 -20.00 21.03 14.43
N GLU A 218 -20.01 20.33 13.29
CA GLU A 218 -21.25 19.87 12.64
C GLU A 218 -22.03 18.91 13.57
N ARG A 219 -21.32 18.03 14.29
CA ARG A 219 -21.90 17.11 15.28
C ARG A 219 -22.52 17.86 16.46
N GLU A 220 -21.83 18.83 17.02
CA GLU A 220 -22.36 19.67 18.12
C GLU A 220 -23.65 20.40 17.71
N VAL A 221 -23.67 20.96 16.49
CA VAL A 221 -24.87 21.63 15.96
C VAL A 221 -26.01 20.62 15.76
N ALA A 222 -25.71 19.42 15.25
CA ALA A 222 -26.71 18.36 15.07
C ALA A 222 -27.29 17.90 16.41
N GLU A 223 -26.45 17.68 17.42
CA GLU A 223 -26.89 17.32 18.78
C GLU A 223 -27.79 18.39 19.40
N GLY A 224 -27.47 19.67 19.19
CA GLY A 224 -28.33 20.79 19.64
C GLY A 224 -29.71 20.75 18.97
N LYS A 225 -29.78 20.50 17.67
CA LYS A 225 -31.05 20.35 16.94
C LYS A 225 -31.88 19.15 17.42
N VAL A 226 -31.23 18.03 17.69
CA VAL A 226 -31.91 16.83 18.23
C VAL A 226 -32.50 17.10 19.59
N LYS A 227 -31.76 17.72 20.51
CA LYS A 227 -32.27 18.10 21.85
C LYS A 227 -33.50 19.01 21.77
N VAL A 228 -33.51 20.00 20.86
CA VAL A 228 -34.67 20.88 20.67
C VAL A 228 -35.86 20.09 20.12
N TRP A 229 -35.66 19.17 19.21
CA TRP A 229 -36.73 18.33 18.69
C TRP A 229 -37.29 17.37 19.74
N GLU A 230 -36.45 16.72 20.54
CA GLU A 230 -36.86 15.85 21.64
C GLU A 230 -37.67 16.59 22.71
N ALA A 231 -37.28 17.85 23.04
CA ALA A 231 -38.02 18.68 23.98
C ALA A 231 -39.44 19.00 23.46
N ARG A 232 -39.57 19.25 22.16
CA ARG A 232 -40.90 19.50 21.52
C ARG A 232 -41.75 18.25 21.39
N ALA A 233 -41.14 17.08 21.18
CA ALA A 233 -41.85 15.83 21.03
C ALA A 233 -42.39 15.24 22.35
N LYS A 234 -41.96 15.78 23.50
CA LYS A 234 -42.46 15.43 24.84
C LYS A 234 -43.60 16.35 25.32
N LEU A 235 -43.97 17.35 24.55
CA LEU A 235 -45.11 18.25 24.74
C LEU A 235 -46.29 17.78 23.90
#